data_9ad0fe8868ee61db289329cb5f4b5857
#
_entry.id   9ad0fe8868ee61db289329cb5f4b5857
#
_cell.length_a   1.000
_cell.length_b   1.000
_cell.length_c   1.000
_cell.angle_alpha   90.00
_cell.angle_beta   90.00
_cell.angle_gamma   90.00
#
_symmetry.space_group_name_H-M   'P 1'
#
loop_
_entity.id
_entity.type
_entity.pdbx_description
1 polymer ?
#
loop_
_entity_poly.entity_id
_entity_poly.type
_entity_poly.pdbx_seq_one_letter_code
_entity_poly.pdbx_strand_id
1 'polypeptide(L)'
;MILSKEQRIGATILFGIAIIAWIIMAIYPSTPSTPTDPKPHKKSWAERKDSIRLADSLRFVQWKEEREQRYDSFRIADSIRHEAWKIERQQRWDSMRIADSLWRDSVGWYRTKRIKKDTIIDLNHCDTTDLLYIRGIGKYSAIQIIRYREQLGGYYSPNQLMDEAFAKCRLDTLLSHFTVDTAAIQMIDVNRCSVERLQQHPYLRHQQAKAIYSLRRKKVHLSSINELRILPELTDSDLVRITPYLSFE
;
A
#
# COMPACT_ATOMS: atom_id res chain seq x y z
N MET A 1 50.39 34.23 13.52
CA MET A 1 50.20 32.83 13.95
C MET A 1 48.87 32.36 13.40
N ILE A 2 48.88 31.56 12.34
CA ILE A 2 47.66 31.13 11.64
C ILE A 2 47.23 29.79 12.27
N LEU A 3 46.11 29.81 13.00
CA LEU A 3 45.54 28.59 13.62
C LEU A 3 45.20 27.54 12.56
N SER A 4 45.51 26.28 12.87
CA SER A 4 45.17 25.14 12.00
C SER A 4 43.67 24.99 11.83
N LYS A 5 43.23 24.35 10.75
CA LYS A 5 41.82 24.17 10.39
C LYS A 5 41.02 23.50 11.52
N GLU A 6 41.61 22.56 12.23
CA GLU A 6 40.98 21.86 13.38
C GLU A 6 40.86 22.75 14.62
N GLN A 7 41.83 23.63 14.86
CA GLN A 7 41.77 24.59 15.95
C GLN A 7 40.69 25.67 15.73
N ARG A 8 40.42 26.03 14.47
CA ARG A 8 39.31 26.97 14.12
C ARG A 8 37.94 26.31 14.36
N ILE A 9 37.79 25.04 14.00
CA ILE A 9 36.54 24.29 14.25
C ILE A 9 36.30 24.15 15.75
N GLY A 10 37.33 23.79 16.52
CA GLY A 10 37.23 23.72 17.98
C GLY A 10 36.85 25.04 18.64
N ALA A 11 37.43 26.14 18.17
CA ALA A 11 37.14 27.48 18.69
C ALA A 11 35.69 27.92 18.36
N THR A 12 35.17 27.60 17.19
CA THR A 12 33.79 27.97 16.82
C THR A 12 32.76 27.14 17.62
N ILE A 13 33.06 25.89 17.92
CA ILE A 13 32.18 25.04 18.77
C ILE A 13 32.16 25.57 20.20
N LEU A 14 33.32 25.91 20.78
CA LEU A 14 33.39 26.49 22.13
C LEU A 14 32.69 27.83 22.23
N PHE A 15 32.79 28.70 21.19
CA PHE A 15 32.09 29.96 21.14
C PHE A 15 30.57 29.76 21.06
N GLY A 16 30.11 28.78 20.28
CA GLY A 16 28.71 28.40 20.20
C GLY A 16 28.13 27.93 21.55
N ILE A 17 28.87 27.07 22.27
CA ILE A 17 28.49 26.61 23.61
C ILE A 17 28.44 27.77 24.62
N ALA A 18 29.42 28.68 24.56
CA ALA A 18 29.43 29.85 25.43
C ALA A 18 28.25 30.78 25.19
N ILE A 19 27.86 31.01 23.94
CA ILE A 19 26.69 31.80 23.57
C ILE A 19 25.40 31.11 24.06
N ILE A 20 25.26 29.82 23.91
CA ILE A 20 24.10 29.07 24.41
C ILE A 20 24.03 29.15 25.94
N ALA A 21 25.15 28.96 26.64
CA ALA A 21 25.21 29.11 28.08
C ALA A 21 24.83 30.53 28.56
N TRP A 22 25.28 31.57 27.84
CA TRP A 22 24.92 32.94 28.11
C TRP A 22 23.43 33.23 27.87
N ILE A 23 22.85 32.71 26.79
CA ILE A 23 21.43 32.79 26.51
C ILE A 23 20.61 32.11 27.59
N ILE A 24 21.02 30.93 28.04
CA ILE A 24 20.37 30.21 29.15
C ILE A 24 20.43 31.01 30.43
N MET A 25 21.56 31.63 30.72
CA MET A 25 21.74 32.46 31.91
C MET A 25 20.96 33.81 31.83
N ALA A 26 20.73 34.32 30.62
CA ALA A 26 19.90 35.53 30.38
C ALA A 26 18.39 35.21 30.49
N ILE A 27 17.97 34.02 30.06
CA ILE A 27 16.55 33.59 30.10
C ILE A 27 16.16 33.14 31.51
N TYR A 28 17.10 32.59 32.27
CA TYR A 28 16.89 32.21 33.70
C TYR A 28 17.66 33.13 34.64
N PRO A 29 17.18 34.36 34.85
CA PRO A 29 17.77 35.19 35.85
C PRO A 29 17.69 34.49 37.19
N SER A 30 18.83 34.40 37.91
CA SER A 30 18.88 33.86 39.25
C SER A 30 17.83 34.55 40.10
N THR A 31 16.84 33.79 40.55
CA THR A 31 15.78 34.29 41.42
C THR A 31 16.38 34.95 42.67
N PRO A 32 16.04 36.22 42.93
CA PRO A 32 16.43 36.79 44.22
C PRO A 32 15.82 36.00 45.35
N SER A 33 16.59 35.81 46.44
CA SER A 33 16.17 35.14 47.65
C SER A 33 14.82 35.65 48.12
N THR A 34 13.82 34.77 48.15
CA THR A 34 12.45 35.04 48.57
C THR A 34 12.41 35.69 49.96
N PRO A 35 11.64 36.78 50.10
CA PRO A 35 11.24 37.23 51.45
C PRO A 35 10.40 36.11 52.10
N THR A 36 10.63 35.85 53.37
CA THR A 36 9.89 34.90 54.17
C THR A 36 8.39 35.18 54.10
N ASP A 37 7.67 34.33 53.37
CA ASP A 37 6.22 34.43 53.26
C ASP A 37 5.57 34.33 54.65
N PRO A 38 4.58 35.16 54.96
CA PRO A 38 3.76 35.01 56.13
C PRO A 38 3.02 33.66 56.05
N LYS A 39 3.00 32.90 57.16
CA LYS A 39 2.36 31.59 57.26
C LYS A 39 0.99 31.59 56.55
N PRO A 40 0.72 30.64 55.63
CA PRO A 40 -0.50 30.63 54.87
C PRO A 40 -1.71 30.53 55.83
N HIS A 41 -2.57 31.54 55.76
CA HIS A 41 -3.85 31.55 56.45
C HIS A 41 -4.61 30.29 56.05
N LYS A 42 -4.98 29.43 57.01
CA LYS A 42 -5.78 28.21 56.72
C LYS A 42 -7.11 28.65 56.10
N LYS A 43 -7.22 28.58 54.78
CA LYS A 43 -8.46 28.87 54.09
C LYS A 43 -9.61 28.09 54.69
N SER A 44 -10.72 28.76 54.94
CA SER A 44 -11.97 28.18 55.41
C SER A 44 -12.39 27.03 54.49
N TRP A 45 -13.13 26.05 55.02
CA TRP A 45 -13.62 24.91 54.25
C TRP A 45 -14.50 25.36 53.05
N ALA A 46 -15.27 26.44 53.22
CA ALA A 46 -16.07 27.05 52.17
C ALA A 46 -15.18 27.62 51.04
N GLU A 47 -14.13 28.41 51.35
CA GLU A 47 -13.18 28.96 50.40
C GLU A 47 -12.40 27.89 49.59
N ARG A 48 -12.11 26.75 50.22
CA ARG A 48 -11.49 25.62 49.54
C ARG A 48 -12.46 24.97 48.54
N LYS A 49 -13.72 24.81 48.91
CA LYS A 49 -14.77 24.25 48.08
C LYS A 49 -15.02 25.14 46.84
N ASP A 50 -15.07 26.46 47.01
CA ASP A 50 -15.27 27.40 45.95
C ASP A 50 -14.05 27.48 45.02
N SER A 51 -12.81 27.41 45.56
CA SER A 51 -11.60 27.36 44.77
C SER A 51 -11.50 26.05 43.94
N ILE A 52 -11.96 24.92 44.45
CA ILE A 52 -12.03 23.64 43.72
C ILE A 52 -13.06 23.75 42.59
N ARG A 53 -14.27 24.27 42.86
CA ARG A 53 -15.31 24.48 41.87
C ARG A 53 -14.84 25.37 40.73
N LEU A 54 -14.14 26.49 41.04
CA LEU A 54 -13.56 27.39 40.07
C LEU A 54 -12.49 26.69 39.22
N ALA A 55 -11.60 25.93 39.85
CA ALA A 55 -10.57 25.16 39.17
C ALA A 55 -11.15 24.11 38.23
N ASP A 56 -12.20 23.41 38.65
CA ASP A 56 -12.90 22.42 37.83
C ASP A 56 -13.63 23.04 36.62
N SER A 57 -14.27 24.22 36.86
CA SER A 57 -14.89 24.96 35.76
C SER A 57 -13.88 25.46 34.75
N LEU A 58 -12.72 25.95 35.20
CA LEU A 58 -11.64 26.35 34.29
C LEU A 58 -11.05 25.18 33.48
N ARG A 59 -10.84 24.02 34.17
CA ARG A 59 -10.41 22.79 33.47
C ARG A 59 -11.42 22.34 32.42
N PHE A 60 -12.71 22.43 32.72
CA PHE A 60 -13.76 22.08 31.77
C PHE A 60 -13.77 23.00 30.54
N VAL A 61 -13.58 24.31 30.75
CA VAL A 61 -13.48 25.28 29.64
C VAL A 61 -12.23 24.99 28.79
N GLN A 62 -11.07 24.78 29.40
CA GLN A 62 -9.83 24.42 28.70
C GLN A 62 -10.00 23.11 27.91
N TRP A 63 -10.58 22.08 28.52
CA TRP A 63 -10.85 20.81 27.84
C TRP A 63 -11.78 20.97 26.64
N LYS A 64 -12.78 21.85 26.75
CA LYS A 64 -13.72 22.14 25.66
C LYS A 64 -12.99 22.83 24.50
N GLU A 65 -12.17 23.82 24.77
CA GLU A 65 -11.37 24.55 23.78
C GLU A 65 -10.36 23.63 23.09
N GLU A 66 -9.63 22.81 23.85
CA GLU A 66 -8.71 21.83 23.29
C GLU A 66 -9.40 20.79 22.43
N ARG A 67 -10.62 20.41 22.80
CA ARG A 67 -11.43 19.47 22.02
C ARG A 67 -11.88 20.11 20.70
N GLU A 68 -12.33 21.35 20.70
CA GLU A 68 -12.70 22.09 19.51
C GLU A 68 -11.50 22.26 18.58
N GLN A 69 -10.34 22.68 19.10
CA GLN A 69 -9.12 22.81 18.31
C GLN A 69 -8.70 21.48 17.66
N ARG A 70 -8.81 20.35 18.39
CA ARG A 70 -8.56 19.02 17.82
C ARG A 70 -9.54 18.65 16.73
N TYR A 71 -10.82 19.00 16.89
CA TYR A 71 -11.83 18.77 15.87
C TYR A 71 -11.59 19.59 14.61
N ASP A 72 -11.25 20.85 14.76
CA ASP A 72 -10.95 21.73 13.63
C ASP A 72 -9.68 21.31 12.90
N SER A 73 -8.63 20.96 13.62
CA SER A 73 -7.40 20.44 13.01
C SER A 73 -7.64 19.13 12.24
N PHE A 74 -8.50 18.24 12.78
CA PHE A 74 -8.88 17.01 12.08
C PHE A 74 -9.70 17.30 10.81
N ARG A 75 -10.66 18.23 10.86
CA ARG A 75 -11.46 18.66 9.69
C ARG A 75 -10.57 19.26 8.60
N ILE A 76 -9.61 20.08 8.98
CA ILE A 76 -8.67 20.70 8.05
C ILE A 76 -7.78 19.63 7.42
N ALA A 77 -7.21 18.73 8.23
CA ALA A 77 -6.39 17.63 7.73
C ALA A 77 -7.16 16.69 6.79
N ASP A 78 -8.43 16.43 7.06
CA ASP A 78 -9.29 15.60 6.23
C ASP A 78 -9.64 16.28 4.90
N SER A 79 -9.94 17.59 4.94
CA SER A 79 -10.17 18.37 3.72
C SER A 79 -8.92 18.42 2.83
N ILE A 80 -7.73 18.61 3.40
CA ILE A 80 -6.46 18.60 2.66
C ILE A 80 -6.23 17.22 2.01
N ARG A 81 -6.45 16.13 2.74
CA ARG A 81 -6.34 14.77 2.19
C ARG A 81 -7.32 14.54 1.04
N HIS A 82 -8.54 15.03 1.19
CA HIS A 82 -9.55 14.89 0.15
C HIS A 82 -9.19 15.66 -1.12
N GLU A 83 -8.70 16.90 -0.99
CA GLU A 83 -8.22 17.68 -2.14
C GLU A 83 -6.96 17.03 -2.79
N ALA A 84 -6.01 16.55 -2.00
CA ALA A 84 -4.86 15.83 -2.50
C ALA A 84 -5.26 14.57 -3.28
N TRP A 85 -6.23 13.81 -2.78
CA TRP A 85 -6.79 12.64 -3.47
C TRP A 85 -7.48 13.01 -4.78
N LYS A 86 -8.21 14.14 -4.84
CA LYS A 86 -8.82 14.63 -6.08
C LYS A 86 -7.76 14.97 -7.13
N ILE A 87 -6.69 15.67 -6.71
CA ILE A 87 -5.59 16.04 -7.60
C ILE A 87 -4.89 14.79 -8.13
N GLU A 88 -4.56 13.85 -7.27
CA GLU A 88 -3.92 12.59 -7.67
C GLU A 88 -4.80 11.77 -8.61
N ARG A 89 -6.10 11.72 -8.33
CA ARG A 89 -7.07 11.06 -9.20
C ARG A 89 -7.14 11.73 -10.58
N GLN A 90 -7.15 13.07 -10.61
CA GLN A 90 -7.16 13.83 -11.86
C GLN A 90 -5.88 13.58 -12.68
N GLN A 91 -4.71 13.62 -12.04
CA GLN A 91 -3.43 13.33 -12.69
C GLN A 91 -3.40 11.91 -13.29
N ARG A 92 -3.93 10.92 -12.58
CA ARG A 92 -4.06 9.54 -13.11
C ARG A 92 -4.97 9.49 -14.34
N TRP A 93 -6.10 10.22 -14.30
CA TRP A 93 -7.00 10.29 -15.46
C TRP A 93 -6.35 10.98 -16.66
N ASP A 94 -5.64 12.07 -16.44
CA ASP A 94 -4.97 12.80 -17.51
C ASP A 94 -3.82 11.99 -18.12
N SER A 95 -3.04 11.30 -17.28
CA SER A 95 -2.00 10.37 -17.74
C SER A 95 -2.59 9.22 -18.58
N MET A 96 -3.73 8.68 -18.15
CA MET A 96 -4.45 7.63 -18.89
C MET A 96 -4.99 8.16 -20.23
N ARG A 97 -5.52 9.40 -20.26
CA ARG A 97 -5.99 10.04 -21.51
C ARG A 97 -4.85 10.28 -22.50
N ILE A 98 -3.70 10.75 -22.01
CA ILE A 98 -2.51 10.96 -22.85
C ILE A 98 -2.02 9.63 -23.39
N ALA A 99 -1.87 8.61 -22.55
CA ALA A 99 -1.51 7.26 -22.96
C ALA A 99 -2.51 6.70 -23.99
N ASP A 100 -3.82 6.97 -23.80
CA ASP A 100 -4.88 6.54 -24.71
C ASP A 100 -4.85 7.27 -26.07
N SER A 101 -4.50 8.56 -26.08
CA SER A 101 -4.33 9.30 -27.33
C SER A 101 -3.11 8.82 -28.12
N LEU A 102 -1.95 8.69 -27.47
CA LEU A 102 -0.73 8.18 -28.08
C LEU A 102 -0.93 6.76 -28.64
N TRP A 103 -1.63 5.91 -27.90
CA TRP A 103 -1.97 4.57 -28.35
C TRP A 103 -2.94 4.59 -29.53
N ARG A 104 -3.96 5.47 -29.52
CA ARG A 104 -4.95 5.58 -30.61
C ARG A 104 -4.27 5.98 -31.93
N ASP A 105 -3.29 6.87 -31.84
CA ASP A 105 -2.49 7.29 -33.00
C ASP A 105 -1.59 6.15 -33.51
N SER A 106 -1.02 5.35 -32.60
CA SER A 106 -0.22 4.17 -32.94
C SER A 106 -1.06 3.04 -33.54
N VAL A 107 -2.28 2.80 -33.02
CA VAL A 107 -3.18 1.72 -33.46
C VAL A 107 -3.92 2.06 -34.79
N GLY A 108 -4.05 3.32 -35.10
CA GLY A 108 -4.57 3.71 -36.44
C GLY A 108 -3.81 3.01 -37.57
N TRP A 109 -2.53 2.70 -37.36
CA TRP A 109 -1.67 1.96 -38.25
C TRP A 109 -1.96 0.44 -38.26
N TYR A 110 -2.33 -0.16 -37.12
CA TYR A 110 -2.59 -1.61 -36.97
C TYR A 110 -3.99 -2.03 -37.47
N ARG A 111 -4.93 -1.09 -37.58
CA ARG A 111 -6.31 -1.35 -38.02
C ARG A 111 -6.39 -1.83 -39.46
N THR A 112 -5.32 -1.65 -40.27
CA THR A 112 -5.23 -2.06 -41.68
C THR A 112 -4.66 -3.46 -41.86
N LYS A 113 -3.96 -4.05 -40.88
CA LYS A 113 -3.46 -5.42 -40.96
C LYS A 113 -4.41 -6.38 -40.23
N ARG A 114 -5.52 -6.75 -40.93
CA ARG A 114 -6.36 -7.86 -40.47
C ARG A 114 -5.56 -9.17 -40.54
N ILE A 115 -5.34 -9.79 -39.40
CA ILE A 115 -4.74 -11.12 -39.34
C ILE A 115 -5.78 -12.17 -39.81
N LYS A 116 -5.27 -13.20 -40.46
CA LYS A 116 -6.02 -14.35 -40.93
C LYS A 116 -6.81 -14.98 -39.76
N LYS A 117 -8.00 -15.49 -40.11
CA LYS A 117 -8.99 -16.05 -39.18
C LYS A 117 -8.49 -17.20 -38.29
N ASP A 118 -7.29 -17.72 -38.56
CA ASP A 118 -6.72 -18.92 -37.95
C ASP A 118 -5.42 -18.68 -37.14
N THR A 119 -5.19 -17.44 -36.66
CA THR A 119 -3.98 -17.16 -35.87
C THR A 119 -4.20 -17.63 -34.44
N ILE A 120 -3.41 -18.60 -34.02
CA ILE A 120 -3.32 -19.07 -32.62
C ILE A 120 -2.23 -18.25 -31.94
N ILE A 121 -2.54 -17.70 -30.76
CA ILE A 121 -1.65 -16.87 -29.96
C ILE A 121 -1.38 -17.56 -28.63
N ASP A 122 -0.11 -17.62 -28.23
CA ASP A 122 0.26 -18.10 -26.91
C ASP A 122 0.09 -16.97 -25.87
N LEU A 123 -0.78 -17.20 -24.89
CA LEU A 123 -1.10 -16.24 -23.82
C LEU A 123 0.11 -15.88 -22.95
N ASN A 124 1.07 -16.78 -22.79
CA ASN A 124 2.23 -16.55 -21.95
C ASN A 124 3.32 -15.72 -22.63
N HIS A 125 3.38 -15.71 -23.97
CA HIS A 125 4.43 -15.02 -24.71
C HIS A 125 3.93 -13.80 -25.49
N CYS A 126 2.60 -13.64 -25.67
CA CYS A 126 2.03 -12.54 -26.44
C CYS A 126 2.20 -11.19 -25.74
N ASP A 127 2.19 -10.13 -26.53
CA ASP A 127 2.06 -8.77 -26.07
C ASP A 127 0.65 -8.18 -26.33
N THR A 128 0.44 -6.92 -25.91
CA THR A 128 -0.84 -6.24 -26.14
C THR A 128 -1.14 -6.04 -27.61
N THR A 129 -0.13 -5.90 -28.46
CA THR A 129 -0.31 -5.68 -29.90
C THR A 129 -0.78 -6.96 -30.59
N ASP A 130 -0.24 -8.12 -30.21
CA ASP A 130 -0.67 -9.42 -30.72
C ASP A 130 -2.14 -9.68 -30.41
N LEU A 131 -2.57 -9.39 -29.19
CA LEU A 131 -3.95 -9.57 -28.75
C LEU A 131 -4.94 -8.68 -29.54
N LEU A 132 -4.52 -7.48 -29.91
CA LEU A 132 -5.36 -6.54 -30.67
C LEU A 132 -5.63 -7.00 -32.11
N TYR A 133 -4.86 -7.94 -32.62
CA TYR A 133 -5.12 -8.54 -33.91
C TYR A 133 -6.33 -9.46 -33.90
N ILE A 134 -6.70 -10.01 -32.74
CA ILE A 134 -7.89 -10.86 -32.61
C ILE A 134 -9.15 -9.98 -32.66
N ARG A 135 -10.03 -10.27 -33.62
CA ARG A 135 -11.31 -9.57 -33.68
C ARG A 135 -12.15 -9.84 -32.45
N GLY A 136 -12.52 -8.80 -31.71
CA GLY A 136 -13.30 -8.89 -30.49
C GLY A 136 -12.48 -8.53 -29.26
N ILE A 137 -11.15 -8.50 -29.35
CA ILE A 137 -10.30 -8.01 -28.27
C ILE A 137 -10.02 -6.53 -28.49
N GLY A 138 -10.49 -5.72 -27.54
CA GLY A 138 -10.17 -4.29 -27.46
C GLY A 138 -8.97 -4.04 -26.57
N LYS A 139 -8.48 -2.79 -26.56
CA LYS A 139 -7.37 -2.35 -25.70
C LYS A 139 -7.56 -2.73 -24.23
N TYR A 140 -8.76 -2.50 -23.70
CA TYR A 140 -9.07 -2.83 -22.32
C TYR A 140 -8.87 -4.31 -22.03
N SER A 141 -9.45 -5.19 -22.88
CA SER A 141 -9.32 -6.64 -22.72
C SER A 141 -7.87 -7.10 -22.87
N ALA A 142 -7.13 -6.56 -23.85
CA ALA A 142 -5.73 -6.88 -24.05
C ALA A 142 -4.86 -6.53 -22.82
N ILE A 143 -5.04 -5.34 -22.27
CA ILE A 143 -4.33 -4.92 -21.04
C ILE A 143 -4.71 -5.80 -19.86
N GLN A 144 -6.00 -6.15 -19.69
CA GLN A 144 -6.44 -7.02 -18.61
C GLN A 144 -5.84 -8.43 -18.74
N ILE A 145 -5.76 -8.99 -19.95
CA ILE A 145 -5.13 -10.30 -20.19
C ILE A 145 -3.67 -10.28 -19.74
N ILE A 146 -2.90 -9.28 -20.19
CA ILE A 146 -1.48 -9.17 -19.79
C ILE A 146 -1.32 -8.98 -18.29
N ARG A 147 -2.09 -8.08 -17.70
CA ARG A 147 -2.04 -7.81 -16.25
C ARG A 147 -2.40 -9.05 -15.41
N TYR A 148 -3.41 -9.78 -15.83
CA TYR A 148 -3.82 -11.00 -15.14
C TYR A 148 -2.78 -12.11 -15.28
N ARG A 149 -2.10 -12.22 -16.44
CA ARG A 149 -0.94 -13.08 -16.63
C ARG A 149 0.15 -12.79 -15.59
N GLU A 150 0.49 -11.51 -15.38
CA GLU A 150 1.51 -11.10 -14.41
C GLU A 150 1.09 -11.46 -12.97
N GLN A 151 -0.18 -11.31 -12.64
CA GLN A 151 -0.71 -11.66 -11.32
C GLN A 151 -0.72 -13.17 -11.07
N LEU A 152 -1.06 -13.97 -12.08
CA LEU A 152 -1.02 -15.43 -12.01
C LEU A 152 0.41 -15.99 -11.98
N GLY A 153 1.37 -15.29 -12.55
CA GLY A 153 2.69 -15.83 -12.88
C GLY A 153 2.71 -16.63 -14.17
N GLY A 154 1.69 -16.48 -15.03
CA GLY A 154 1.47 -17.18 -16.29
C GLY A 154 0.13 -17.91 -16.34
N TYR A 155 -0.43 -18.07 -17.52
CA TYR A 155 -1.64 -18.88 -17.73
C TYR A 155 -1.29 -20.35 -17.74
N TYR A 156 -2.14 -21.18 -17.13
CA TYR A 156 -2.08 -22.63 -17.19
C TYR A 156 -3.04 -23.19 -18.28
N SER A 157 -4.14 -22.50 -18.52
CA SER A 157 -5.14 -22.90 -19.50
C SER A 157 -5.83 -21.67 -20.12
N PRO A 158 -6.21 -21.70 -21.41
CA PRO A 158 -7.01 -20.65 -22.02
C PRO A 158 -8.35 -20.41 -21.31
N ASN A 159 -8.91 -21.42 -20.64
CA ASN A 159 -10.17 -21.34 -19.90
C ASN A 159 -10.11 -20.32 -18.74
N GLN A 160 -8.93 -19.94 -18.28
CA GLN A 160 -8.77 -18.90 -17.25
C GLN A 160 -9.21 -17.51 -17.73
N LEU A 161 -9.37 -17.32 -19.04
CA LEU A 161 -9.99 -16.11 -19.61
C LEU A 161 -11.50 -16.02 -19.32
N MET A 162 -12.09 -17.07 -18.75
CA MET A 162 -13.49 -17.08 -18.28
C MET A 162 -13.63 -16.73 -16.81
N ASP A 163 -12.53 -16.47 -16.09
CA ASP A 163 -12.57 -16.06 -14.68
C ASP A 163 -13.31 -14.73 -14.50
N GLU A 164 -13.76 -14.46 -13.28
CA GLU A 164 -14.48 -13.22 -12.93
C GLU A 164 -13.73 -11.94 -13.32
N ALA A 165 -12.41 -11.99 -13.38
CA ALA A 165 -11.57 -10.88 -13.83
C ALA A 165 -11.93 -10.42 -15.25
N PHE A 166 -12.48 -11.31 -16.08
CA PHE A 166 -12.83 -11.07 -17.48
C PHE A 166 -14.34 -11.01 -17.74
N ALA A 167 -15.18 -11.01 -16.72
CA ALA A 167 -16.64 -11.02 -16.87
C ALA A 167 -17.18 -9.92 -17.80
N LYS A 168 -16.45 -8.80 -17.93
CA LYS A 168 -16.80 -7.67 -18.80
C LYS A 168 -16.22 -7.78 -20.22
N CYS A 169 -15.36 -8.77 -20.47
CA CYS A 169 -14.56 -8.81 -21.71
C CYS A 169 -15.13 -9.72 -22.80
N ARG A 170 -16.08 -10.59 -22.49
CA ARG A 170 -16.71 -11.54 -23.43
C ARG A 170 -15.70 -12.34 -24.27
N LEU A 171 -14.74 -12.98 -23.58
CA LEU A 171 -13.65 -13.72 -24.20
C LEU A 171 -14.02 -15.20 -24.48
N ASP A 172 -15.18 -15.64 -24.04
CA ASP A 172 -15.71 -17.02 -24.18
C ASP A 172 -15.68 -17.54 -25.62
N THR A 173 -16.05 -16.70 -26.58
CA THR A 173 -16.09 -17.07 -28.01
C THR A 173 -14.72 -17.08 -28.69
N LEU A 174 -13.68 -16.58 -27.99
CA LEU A 174 -12.34 -16.38 -28.54
C LEU A 174 -11.32 -17.41 -28.05
N LEU A 175 -11.72 -18.35 -27.17
CA LEU A 175 -10.81 -19.33 -26.58
C LEU A 175 -10.05 -20.17 -27.58
N SER A 176 -10.66 -20.46 -28.74
CA SER A 176 -10.03 -21.22 -29.83
C SER A 176 -8.83 -20.53 -30.49
N HIS A 177 -8.67 -19.23 -30.27
CA HIS A 177 -7.52 -18.45 -30.76
C HIS A 177 -6.32 -18.48 -29.81
N PHE A 178 -6.45 -19.11 -28.66
CA PHE A 178 -5.41 -19.11 -27.63
C PHE A 178 -4.84 -20.49 -27.38
N THR A 179 -3.54 -20.51 -27.18
CA THR A 179 -2.79 -21.62 -26.62
C THR A 179 -2.01 -21.13 -25.40
N VAL A 180 -1.44 -22.05 -24.66
CA VAL A 180 -0.67 -21.75 -23.43
C VAL A 180 0.55 -22.65 -23.37
N ASP A 181 1.72 -22.04 -23.27
CA ASP A 181 2.94 -22.74 -22.87
C ASP A 181 3.04 -22.75 -21.33
N THR A 182 2.82 -23.94 -20.75
CA THR A 182 2.86 -24.11 -19.29
C THR A 182 4.28 -24.06 -18.70
N ALA A 183 5.31 -24.22 -19.54
CA ALA A 183 6.71 -24.11 -19.09
C ALA A 183 7.08 -22.68 -18.66
N ALA A 184 6.33 -21.67 -19.15
CA ALA A 184 6.53 -20.27 -18.81
C ALA A 184 5.93 -19.87 -17.44
N ILE A 185 5.26 -20.77 -16.72
CA ILE A 185 4.61 -20.47 -15.44
C ILE A 185 5.66 -20.27 -14.35
N GLN A 186 5.56 -19.15 -13.64
CA GLN A 186 6.37 -18.86 -12.46
C GLN A 186 5.73 -19.47 -11.22
N MET A 187 6.26 -20.59 -10.75
CA MET A 187 5.78 -21.24 -9.55
C MET A 187 6.16 -20.48 -8.28
N ILE A 188 5.33 -20.56 -7.27
CA ILE A 188 5.54 -19.98 -5.95
C ILE A 188 5.96 -21.11 -5.00
N ASP A 189 7.19 -21.05 -4.48
CA ASP A 189 7.64 -21.96 -3.45
C ASP A 189 6.94 -21.65 -2.12
N VAL A 190 6.06 -22.57 -1.70
CA VAL A 190 5.25 -22.42 -0.49
C VAL A 190 6.13 -22.38 0.76
N ASN A 191 7.27 -23.07 0.75
CA ASN A 191 8.16 -23.15 1.91
C ASN A 191 8.99 -21.89 2.13
N ARG A 192 9.26 -21.11 1.07
CA ARG A 192 10.12 -19.91 1.14
C ARG A 192 9.39 -18.59 0.98
N CYS A 193 8.21 -18.58 0.34
CA CYS A 193 7.50 -17.35 0.02
C CYS A 193 6.96 -16.63 1.26
N SER A 194 6.79 -15.31 1.14
CA SER A 194 6.10 -14.49 2.16
C SER A 194 4.57 -14.60 2.04
N VAL A 195 3.86 -14.19 3.10
CA VAL A 195 2.38 -14.14 3.09
C VAL A 195 1.90 -13.17 2.02
N GLU A 196 2.59 -12.04 1.88
CA GLU A 196 2.26 -10.99 0.89
C GLU A 196 2.38 -11.53 -0.53
N ARG A 197 3.39 -12.36 -0.81
CA ARG A 197 3.55 -13.00 -2.12
C ARG A 197 2.41 -13.97 -2.43
N LEU A 198 1.98 -14.76 -1.46
CA LEU A 198 0.81 -15.63 -1.61
C LEU A 198 -0.49 -14.84 -1.85
N GLN A 199 -0.66 -13.72 -1.16
CA GLN A 199 -1.85 -12.86 -1.29
C GLN A 199 -1.94 -12.13 -2.64
N GLN A 200 -0.82 -11.93 -3.32
CA GLN A 200 -0.79 -11.33 -4.64
C GLN A 200 -1.39 -12.22 -5.73
N HIS A 201 -1.47 -13.54 -5.46
CA HIS A 201 -2.01 -14.48 -6.42
C HIS A 201 -3.54 -14.42 -6.46
N PRO A 202 -4.19 -14.28 -7.65
CA PRO A 202 -5.63 -14.08 -7.78
C PRO A 202 -6.51 -15.20 -7.17
N TYR A 203 -5.98 -16.42 -7.11
CA TYR A 203 -6.69 -17.59 -6.57
C TYR A 203 -6.53 -17.77 -5.06
N LEU A 204 -5.80 -16.90 -4.38
CA LEU A 204 -5.63 -16.96 -2.94
C LEU A 204 -6.17 -15.71 -2.26
N ARG A 205 -7.16 -15.91 -1.38
CA ARG A 205 -7.65 -14.84 -0.50
C ARG A 205 -6.68 -14.63 0.66
N HIS A 206 -6.74 -13.45 1.25
CA HIS A 206 -5.92 -13.11 2.42
C HIS A 206 -5.95 -14.17 3.53
N GLN A 207 -7.14 -14.67 3.87
CA GLN A 207 -7.31 -15.69 4.92
C GLN A 207 -6.64 -17.02 4.55
N GLN A 208 -6.77 -17.44 3.29
CA GLN A 208 -6.16 -18.65 2.76
C GLN A 208 -4.62 -18.57 2.78
N ALA A 209 -4.06 -17.47 2.30
CA ALA A 209 -2.61 -17.24 2.34
C ALA A 209 -2.06 -17.25 3.78
N LYS A 210 -2.79 -16.65 4.73
CA LYS A 210 -2.43 -16.66 6.14
C LYS A 210 -2.54 -18.05 6.76
N ALA A 211 -3.54 -18.84 6.37
CA ALA A 211 -3.72 -20.22 6.82
C ALA A 211 -2.56 -21.11 6.33
N ILE A 212 -2.19 -21.03 5.04
CA ILE A 212 -1.03 -21.72 4.47
C ILE A 212 0.25 -21.37 5.24
N TYR A 213 0.49 -20.09 5.46
CA TYR A 213 1.66 -19.64 6.22
C TYR A 213 1.68 -20.18 7.66
N SER A 214 0.53 -20.18 8.33
CA SER A 214 0.39 -20.71 9.70
C SER A 214 0.63 -22.23 9.75
N LEU A 215 0.16 -22.97 8.74
CA LEU A 215 0.40 -24.41 8.62
C LEU A 215 1.89 -24.70 8.41
N ARG A 216 2.55 -23.95 7.52
CA ARG A 216 4.00 -24.06 7.30
C ARG A 216 4.78 -23.83 8.59
N ARG A 217 4.42 -22.83 9.38
CA ARG A 217 5.09 -22.59 10.69
C ARG A 217 4.92 -23.74 11.67
N LYS A 218 3.80 -24.45 11.63
CA LYS A 218 3.55 -25.60 12.51
C LYS A 218 4.30 -26.84 12.07
N LYS A 219 4.39 -27.07 10.75
CA LYS A 219 4.98 -28.29 10.17
C LYS A 219 6.46 -28.14 9.79
N VAL A 220 7.01 -26.92 9.85
CA VAL A 220 8.38 -26.56 9.42
C VAL A 220 8.56 -26.66 7.91
N HIS A 221 8.06 -27.73 7.28
CA HIS A 221 8.14 -27.96 5.82
C HIS A 221 6.84 -28.63 5.33
N LEU A 222 6.38 -28.18 4.18
CA LEU A 222 5.24 -28.74 3.46
C LEU A 222 5.76 -29.49 2.24
N SER A 223 5.41 -30.75 2.09
CA SER A 223 5.95 -31.63 1.04
C SER A 223 5.03 -31.77 -0.17
N SER A 224 3.73 -31.48 -0.01
CA SER A 224 2.76 -31.65 -1.09
C SER A 224 1.50 -30.82 -0.92
N ILE A 225 0.77 -30.62 -2.03
CA ILE A 225 -0.54 -29.95 -2.05
C ILE A 225 -1.57 -30.65 -1.14
N ASN A 226 -1.46 -31.97 -0.94
CA ASN A 226 -2.39 -32.72 -0.11
C ASN A 226 -2.37 -32.29 1.36
N GLU A 227 -1.26 -31.73 1.82
CA GLU A 227 -1.17 -31.20 3.17
C GLU A 227 -1.99 -29.92 3.37
N LEU A 228 -2.28 -29.19 2.31
CA LEU A 228 -3.12 -28.01 2.35
C LEU A 228 -4.62 -28.34 2.47
N ARG A 229 -5.03 -29.59 2.17
CA ARG A 229 -6.42 -30.04 2.34
C ARG A 229 -6.92 -30.05 3.78
N ILE A 230 -6.01 -30.02 4.74
CA ILE A 230 -6.34 -29.93 6.17
C ILE A 230 -6.92 -28.54 6.51
N LEU A 231 -6.65 -27.53 5.69
CA LEU A 231 -7.08 -26.16 5.94
C LEU A 231 -8.55 -25.96 5.55
N PRO A 232 -9.43 -25.64 6.52
CA PRO A 232 -10.86 -25.44 6.23
C PRO A 232 -11.12 -24.20 5.36
N GLU A 233 -10.14 -23.28 5.27
CA GLU A 233 -10.21 -22.08 4.44
C GLU A 233 -10.03 -22.36 2.95
N LEU A 234 -9.48 -23.54 2.58
CA LEU A 234 -9.24 -23.94 1.20
C LEU A 234 -10.23 -25.03 0.80
N THR A 235 -11.02 -24.74 -0.23
CA THR A 235 -11.90 -25.74 -0.84
C THR A 235 -11.14 -26.61 -1.84
N ASP A 236 -11.66 -27.78 -2.19
CA ASP A 236 -11.04 -28.62 -3.22
C ASP A 236 -10.95 -27.90 -4.57
N SER A 237 -11.91 -27.04 -4.90
CA SER A 237 -11.87 -26.21 -6.12
C SER A 237 -10.76 -25.16 -6.07
N ASP A 238 -10.49 -24.55 -4.91
CA ASP A 238 -9.38 -23.62 -4.74
C ASP A 238 -8.04 -24.35 -4.92
N LEU A 239 -7.91 -25.55 -4.35
CA LEU A 239 -6.72 -26.38 -4.47
C LEU A 239 -6.44 -26.78 -5.91
N VAL A 240 -7.45 -27.21 -6.66
CA VAL A 240 -7.30 -27.56 -8.09
C VAL A 240 -6.80 -26.33 -8.90
N ARG A 241 -7.34 -25.15 -8.63
CA ARG A 241 -6.97 -23.91 -9.34
C ARG A 241 -5.55 -23.45 -9.03
N ILE A 242 -5.11 -23.60 -7.78
CA ILE A 242 -3.81 -23.08 -7.34
C ILE A 242 -2.66 -24.09 -7.55
N THR A 243 -2.95 -25.37 -7.66
CA THR A 243 -1.95 -26.45 -7.81
C THR A 243 -0.88 -26.16 -8.88
N PRO A 244 -1.23 -25.69 -10.10
CA PRO A 244 -0.23 -25.42 -11.14
C PRO A 244 0.78 -24.32 -10.78
N TYR A 245 0.51 -23.54 -9.76
CA TYR A 245 1.29 -22.36 -9.36
C TYR A 245 2.11 -22.56 -8.10
N LEU A 246 1.96 -23.70 -7.42
CA LEU A 246 2.68 -23.97 -6.18
C LEU A 246 3.79 -24.99 -6.39
N SER A 247 4.97 -24.71 -5.84
CA SER A 247 6.05 -25.69 -5.65
C SER A 247 6.29 -25.90 -4.15
N PHE A 248 6.88 -27.06 -3.82
CA PHE A 248 7.14 -27.53 -2.46
C PHE A 248 8.62 -27.94 -2.31
N GLU A 249 9.52 -27.12 -2.86
CA GLU A 249 10.97 -27.32 -2.78
C GLU A 249 11.59 -26.86 -1.46
#